data_d619d074d392be9b0d035b7141ac2182
#
_entry.id   d619d074d392be9b0d035b7141ac2182
#
_cell.length_a   1.000
_cell.length_b   1.000
_cell.length_c   1.000
_cell.angle_alpha   90.00
_cell.angle_beta   90.00
_cell.angle_gamma   90.00
#
_symmetry.space_group_name_H-M   'P 1'
#
loop_
_entity.id
_entity.type
_entity.pdbx_description
1 polymer ?
#
loop_
_entity_poly.entity_id
_entity_poly.type
_entity_poly.pdbx_seq_one_letter_code
_entity_poly.pdbx_strand_id
1 'polypeptide(L)'
;MKKYSKPVIRLPRRDFLKMGGAGIFGTIIAASTRNVAGAQTPSVENVMANMKSLKMGDFNPNYATQWSYRLAQALGYLKEVGIEEFEVILSDEYMPGLIGGSLDITHGDTSEFFGSGNASGLPVTMISLHRDKEWWIMGTRKGINSPEDLKGGKISGGGLGGRNTWVMKQVAKKMGLDPDKDVEFVPASGGSDARMAALINGTLDGASVFPRHRAGIEEAGGKFLFEELTVAPQEGFAAMGGWLEKNEDTAYAWVKADIKARLWLFDPANKDQAYKIMRDYGYDIPPEFEALYKVELDQFSPDGGFESAEAMDQFVADLSVTGALPKDLDWRKYVDMKYVWAAQEALGLPKRPASI
;
A
#
# COMPACT_ATOMS: atom_id res chain seq x y z
N MET A 1 -6.37 19.91 26.65
CA MET A 1 -5.99 18.80 25.75
C MET A 1 -7.18 17.87 25.61
N LYS A 2 -7.91 17.95 24.50
CA LYS A 2 -9.02 17.02 24.22
C LYS A 2 -8.42 15.70 23.72
N LYS A 3 -8.66 14.61 24.43
CA LYS A 3 -8.29 13.24 24.01
C LYS A 3 -8.97 12.93 22.68
N TYR A 4 -8.19 12.78 21.62
CA TYR A 4 -8.64 12.26 20.34
C TYR A 4 -8.70 10.72 20.40
N SER A 5 -9.50 10.19 21.30
CA SER A 5 -9.77 8.76 21.36
C SER A 5 -11.15 8.49 20.77
N LYS A 6 -11.24 8.39 19.43
CA LYS A 6 -12.30 7.56 18.84
C LYS A 6 -11.68 6.19 18.59
N PRO A 7 -12.30 5.11 19.04
CA PRO A 7 -11.79 3.77 18.86
C PRO A 7 -11.69 3.43 17.37
N VAL A 8 -10.67 2.68 16.99
CA VAL A 8 -10.62 1.97 15.71
C VAL A 8 -11.82 1.03 15.69
N ILE A 9 -12.86 1.37 14.93
CA ILE A 9 -14.07 0.56 14.84
C ILE A 9 -13.77 -0.61 13.93
N ARG A 10 -13.65 -1.81 14.52
CA ARG A 10 -13.67 -3.08 13.77
C ARG A 10 -15.13 -3.50 13.62
N LEU A 11 -15.67 -3.39 12.40
CA LEU A 11 -17.03 -3.85 12.12
C LEU A 11 -17.00 -5.35 11.76
N PRO A 12 -17.84 -6.18 12.38
CA PRO A 12 -18.02 -7.56 11.95
C PRO A 12 -18.69 -7.61 10.57
N ARG A 13 -18.32 -8.61 9.73
CA ARG A 13 -18.80 -8.80 8.33
C ARG A 13 -20.29 -8.52 8.11
N ARG A 14 -21.14 -8.89 9.08
CA ARG A 14 -22.60 -8.73 8.97
C ARG A 14 -23.10 -7.27 9.01
N ASP A 15 -22.39 -6.38 9.66
CA ASP A 15 -22.83 -5.00 9.85
C ASP A 15 -22.33 -4.10 8.72
N PHE A 16 -21.20 -4.45 8.11
CA PHE A 16 -20.65 -3.74 6.96
C PHE A 16 -21.57 -3.82 5.73
N LEU A 17 -22.12 -5.01 5.44
CA LEU A 17 -23.03 -5.23 4.30
C LEU A 17 -24.41 -4.57 4.47
N LYS A 18 -24.83 -4.21 5.69
CA LYS A 18 -26.11 -3.55 5.94
C LYS A 18 -26.10 -2.05 5.65
N MET A 19 -24.94 -1.42 5.56
CA MET A 19 -24.79 0.01 5.29
C MET A 19 -24.87 0.35 3.80
N GLY A 20 -24.75 -0.64 2.90
CA GLY A 20 -24.77 -0.46 1.44
C GLY A 20 -26.12 -0.68 0.74
N GLY A 21 -27.19 -0.91 1.47
CA GLY A 21 -28.46 -1.37 0.93
C GLY A 21 -29.56 -0.33 0.79
N ALA A 22 -29.37 0.78 0.10
CA ALA A 22 -30.49 1.60 -0.39
C ALA A 22 -30.03 2.56 -1.51
N GLY A 23 -30.14 2.17 -2.76
CA GLY A 23 -29.89 3.11 -3.87
C GLY A 23 -29.86 2.51 -5.27
N ILE A 24 -31.04 2.22 -5.81
CA ILE A 24 -31.43 2.40 -7.22
C ILE A 24 -30.54 1.80 -8.32
N PHE A 25 -30.97 0.69 -8.88
CA PHE A 25 -30.68 0.28 -10.25
C PHE A 25 -31.25 1.31 -11.25
N GLY A 26 -30.39 1.88 -12.07
CA GLY A 26 -30.86 2.74 -13.17
C GLY A 26 -29.75 3.25 -14.06
N THR A 27 -29.76 2.77 -15.28
CA THR A 27 -29.24 3.35 -16.53
C THR A 27 -27.76 3.12 -16.87
N ILE A 28 -27.55 2.20 -17.79
CA ILE A 28 -26.35 2.05 -18.63
C ILE A 28 -26.17 3.34 -19.44
N ILE A 29 -25.09 4.07 -19.23
CA ILE A 29 -24.65 5.16 -20.11
C ILE A 29 -23.43 4.70 -20.88
N ALA A 30 -23.56 4.76 -22.20
CA ALA A 30 -22.51 4.43 -23.16
C ALA A 30 -21.22 5.22 -22.90
N ALA A 31 -20.10 4.52 -22.91
CA ALA A 31 -18.76 5.10 -22.85
C ALA A 31 -18.54 6.00 -24.06
N SER A 32 -18.49 7.30 -23.87
CA SER A 32 -17.97 8.25 -24.83
C SER A 32 -16.45 8.31 -24.67
N THR A 33 -15.73 7.77 -25.66
CA THR A 33 -14.29 7.99 -25.82
C THR A 33 -14.05 9.48 -26.07
N ARG A 34 -13.60 10.19 -25.04
CA ARG A 34 -13.03 11.54 -25.22
C ARG A 34 -11.55 11.41 -25.56
N ASN A 35 -11.19 11.87 -26.75
CA ASN A 35 -9.82 12.15 -27.15
C ASN A 35 -9.20 13.14 -26.14
N VAL A 36 -8.21 12.69 -25.37
CA VAL A 36 -7.42 13.57 -24.48
C VAL A 36 -6.34 14.24 -25.32
N ALA A 37 -6.70 15.35 -25.96
CA ALA A 37 -5.73 16.31 -26.47
C ALA A 37 -5.57 17.39 -25.40
N GLY A 38 -4.38 17.42 -24.76
CA GLY A 38 -3.84 18.61 -24.10
C GLY A 38 -4.69 19.24 -22.99
N ALA A 39 -5.23 18.47 -22.07
CA ALA A 39 -5.84 19.04 -20.88
C ALA A 39 -4.75 19.66 -19.99
N GLN A 40 -4.70 20.98 -19.88
CA GLN A 40 -3.93 21.65 -18.83
C GLN A 40 -4.41 21.13 -17.47
N THR A 41 -3.48 20.60 -16.68
CA THR A 41 -3.78 20.23 -15.29
C THR A 41 -4.31 21.48 -14.58
N PRO A 42 -5.49 21.45 -13.93
CA PRO A 42 -5.97 22.60 -13.19
C PRO A 42 -4.95 23.01 -12.13
N SER A 43 -4.70 24.33 -12.00
CA SER A 43 -3.91 24.82 -10.86
C SER A 43 -4.70 24.57 -9.57
N VAL A 44 -4.25 23.60 -8.77
CA VAL A 44 -4.93 23.19 -7.52
C VAL A 44 -4.33 23.83 -6.28
N GLU A 45 -3.58 24.91 -6.44
CA GLU A 45 -2.90 25.60 -5.34
C GLU A 45 -3.87 25.93 -4.19
N ASN A 46 -5.10 26.33 -4.53
CA ASN A 46 -6.15 26.73 -3.59
C ASN A 46 -7.42 25.86 -3.66
N VAL A 47 -7.35 24.64 -4.19
CA VAL A 47 -8.53 23.76 -4.24
C VAL A 47 -8.93 23.36 -2.84
N MET A 48 -10.21 23.55 -2.52
CA MET A 48 -10.84 23.16 -1.27
C MET A 48 -11.79 21.98 -1.55
N ALA A 49 -11.81 21.02 -0.64
CA ALA A 49 -12.73 19.88 -0.73
C ALA A 49 -14.19 20.36 -0.79
N ASN A 50 -14.93 19.77 -1.70
CA ASN A 50 -16.39 19.98 -1.78
C ASN A 50 -17.16 19.07 -0.79
N MET A 51 -16.49 18.08 -0.18
CA MET A 51 -17.00 17.29 0.94
C MET A 51 -16.31 17.68 2.24
N LYS A 52 -17.08 17.87 3.31
CA LYS A 52 -16.53 18.14 4.66
C LYS A 52 -16.21 16.90 5.47
N SER A 53 -16.81 15.76 5.13
CA SER A 53 -16.59 14.47 5.77
C SER A 53 -16.11 13.46 4.75
N LEU A 54 -15.08 12.68 5.09
CA LEU A 54 -14.47 11.66 4.22
C LEU A 54 -14.28 10.36 4.99
N LYS A 55 -14.73 9.25 4.40
CA LYS A 55 -14.56 7.90 4.93
C LYS A 55 -13.57 7.12 4.11
N MET A 56 -12.50 6.67 4.75
CA MET A 56 -11.46 5.86 4.11
C MET A 56 -11.45 4.43 4.65
N GLY A 57 -11.39 3.45 3.75
CA GLY A 57 -11.12 2.06 4.09
C GLY A 57 -9.62 1.78 4.18
N ASP A 58 -9.23 0.88 5.09
CA ASP A 58 -7.89 0.30 5.14
C ASP A 58 -7.96 -1.13 5.67
N PHE A 59 -7.15 -2.02 5.12
CA PHE A 59 -7.05 -3.40 5.56
C PHE A 59 -5.95 -3.62 6.61
N ASN A 60 -4.97 -2.73 6.65
CA ASN A 60 -3.74 -2.93 7.39
C ASN A 60 -3.72 -2.12 8.70
N PRO A 61 -3.71 -2.79 9.88
CA PRO A 61 -3.65 -2.10 11.17
C PRO A 61 -2.25 -1.58 11.54
N ASN A 62 -1.24 -1.71 10.66
CA ASN A 62 0.13 -1.33 10.97
C ASN A 62 0.29 0.18 11.00
N TYR A 63 0.93 0.71 12.05
CA TYR A 63 1.18 2.14 12.20
C TYR A 63 1.94 2.74 11.01
N ALA A 64 2.96 2.05 10.51
CA ALA A 64 3.77 2.57 9.40
C ALA A 64 2.94 2.72 8.12
N THR A 65 2.07 1.78 7.80
CA THR A 65 1.14 1.89 6.66
C THR A 65 0.20 3.09 6.82
N GLN A 66 -0.24 3.37 8.05
CA GLN A 66 -1.22 4.42 8.33
C GLN A 66 -0.60 5.81 8.58
N TRP A 67 0.71 5.93 8.51
CA TRP A 67 1.41 7.18 8.88
C TRP A 67 0.88 8.40 8.12
N SER A 68 0.90 8.39 6.78
CA SER A 68 0.69 9.61 6.00
C SER A 68 -0.66 10.28 6.28
N TYR A 69 -1.75 9.55 6.16
CA TYR A 69 -3.08 10.11 6.35
C TYR A 69 -3.45 10.35 7.83
N ARG A 70 -2.87 9.58 8.78
CA ARG A 70 -3.01 9.88 10.21
C ARG A 70 -2.27 11.17 10.58
N LEU A 71 -1.08 11.38 10.03
CA LEU A 71 -0.35 12.62 10.20
C LEU A 71 -1.05 13.79 9.50
N ALA A 72 -1.59 13.59 8.29
CA ALA A 72 -2.40 14.61 7.62
C ALA A 72 -3.59 15.07 8.49
N GLN A 73 -4.24 14.12 9.18
CA GLN A 73 -5.31 14.41 10.14
C GLN A 73 -4.81 15.14 11.39
N ALA A 74 -3.76 14.61 12.03
CA ALA A 74 -3.26 15.12 13.32
C ALA A 74 -2.61 16.50 13.20
N LEU A 75 -1.89 16.75 12.09
CA LEU A 75 -1.23 18.02 11.81
C LEU A 75 -2.20 19.09 11.26
N GLY A 76 -3.46 18.73 11.03
CA GLY A 76 -4.49 19.66 10.56
C GLY A 76 -4.51 19.88 9.05
N TYR A 77 -3.68 19.18 8.25
CA TYR A 77 -3.58 19.38 6.81
C TYR A 77 -4.88 19.05 6.07
N LEU A 78 -5.67 18.07 6.57
CA LEU A 78 -6.99 17.79 6.04
C LEU A 78 -7.96 18.96 6.25
N LYS A 79 -7.91 19.61 7.43
CA LYS A 79 -8.75 20.78 7.71
C LYS A 79 -8.34 22.01 6.90
N GLU A 80 -7.04 22.19 6.64
CA GLU A 80 -6.55 23.26 5.77
C GLU A 80 -7.14 23.21 4.37
N VAL A 81 -7.49 22.03 3.90
CA VAL A 81 -8.10 21.78 2.58
C VAL A 81 -9.63 21.56 2.65
N GLY A 82 -10.28 21.83 3.77
CA GLY A 82 -11.75 21.79 3.92
C GLY A 82 -12.34 20.45 4.34
N ILE A 83 -11.52 19.40 4.60
CA ILE A 83 -11.97 18.11 5.13
C ILE A 83 -11.99 18.21 6.66
N GLU A 84 -13.18 18.46 7.22
CA GLU A 84 -13.38 18.68 8.66
C GLU A 84 -13.41 17.38 9.46
N GLU A 85 -14.00 16.33 8.88
CA GLU A 85 -14.16 15.00 9.47
C GLU A 85 -13.49 13.96 8.59
N PHE A 86 -12.61 13.16 9.18
CA PHE A 86 -11.93 12.06 8.50
C PHE A 86 -12.00 10.80 9.35
N GLU A 87 -12.65 9.77 8.81
CA GLU A 87 -12.84 8.48 9.46
C GLU A 87 -12.07 7.40 8.71
N VAL A 88 -11.27 6.60 9.44
CA VAL A 88 -10.60 5.42 8.87
C VAL A 88 -11.25 4.16 9.41
N ILE A 89 -11.75 3.33 8.52
CA ILE A 89 -12.44 2.07 8.80
C ILE A 89 -11.51 0.92 8.45
N LEU A 90 -11.06 0.17 9.48
CA LEU A 90 -10.26 -1.04 9.27
C LEU A 90 -11.17 -2.24 8.99
N SER A 91 -11.02 -2.84 7.81
CA SER A 91 -11.83 -3.99 7.41
C SER A 91 -11.16 -4.75 6.27
N ASP A 92 -11.20 -6.09 6.33
CA ASP A 92 -10.84 -6.94 5.20
C ASP A 92 -11.82 -6.81 4.01
N GLU A 93 -12.98 -6.17 4.23
CA GLU A 93 -14.02 -5.91 3.22
C GLU A 93 -13.90 -4.49 2.62
N TYR A 94 -12.71 -3.89 2.62
CA TYR A 94 -12.50 -2.53 2.14
C TYR A 94 -12.86 -2.35 0.64
N MET A 95 -12.55 -3.34 -0.21
CA MET A 95 -12.92 -3.29 -1.63
C MET A 95 -14.43 -3.40 -1.86
N PRO A 96 -15.16 -4.36 -1.26
CA PRO A 96 -16.62 -4.33 -1.27
C PRO A 96 -17.21 -3.02 -0.75
N GLY A 97 -16.62 -2.44 0.29
CA GLY A 97 -17.05 -1.14 0.84
C GLY A 97 -16.88 0.03 -0.12
N LEU A 98 -15.75 0.08 -0.84
CA LEU A 98 -15.49 1.06 -1.87
C LEU A 98 -16.49 0.90 -3.04
N ILE A 99 -16.63 -0.31 -3.57
CA ILE A 99 -17.54 -0.62 -4.69
C ILE A 99 -18.99 -0.34 -4.31
N GLY A 100 -19.39 -0.66 -3.08
CA GLY A 100 -20.75 -0.43 -2.55
C GLY A 100 -21.03 1.01 -2.13
N GLY A 101 -20.04 1.91 -2.16
CA GLY A 101 -20.17 3.33 -1.82
C GLY A 101 -20.34 3.62 -0.33
N SER A 102 -20.02 2.68 0.56
CA SER A 102 -19.93 2.92 2.01
C SER A 102 -18.60 3.57 2.43
N LEU A 103 -17.60 3.51 1.55
CA LEU A 103 -16.33 4.19 1.64
C LEU A 103 -16.16 5.14 0.45
N ASP A 104 -15.56 6.29 0.68
CA ASP A 104 -15.27 7.30 -0.33
C ASP A 104 -13.98 7.00 -1.08
N ILE A 105 -12.93 6.68 -0.32
CA ILE A 105 -11.62 6.26 -0.80
C ILE A 105 -11.16 5.02 -0.02
N THR A 106 -10.16 4.32 -0.53
CA THR A 106 -9.52 3.24 0.22
C THR A 106 -8.02 3.18 -0.01
N HIS A 107 -7.29 2.78 1.02
CA HIS A 107 -5.93 2.27 0.90
C HIS A 107 -5.98 0.78 0.58
N GLY A 108 -5.08 0.29 -0.27
CA GLY A 108 -5.03 -1.12 -0.62
C GLY A 108 -3.93 -1.47 -1.62
N ASP A 109 -3.87 -2.75 -1.96
CA ASP A 109 -2.92 -3.26 -2.94
C ASP A 109 -3.30 -2.83 -4.36
N THR A 110 -2.32 -2.35 -5.13
CA THR A 110 -2.46 -2.02 -6.55
C THR A 110 -3.01 -3.18 -7.37
N SER A 111 -2.57 -4.41 -7.05
CA SER A 111 -3.07 -5.63 -7.71
C SER A 111 -4.57 -5.87 -7.48
N GLU A 112 -5.08 -5.54 -6.28
CA GLU A 112 -6.50 -5.67 -5.99
C GLU A 112 -7.35 -4.60 -6.68
N PHE A 113 -6.84 -3.37 -6.78
CA PHE A 113 -7.52 -2.31 -7.55
C PHE A 113 -7.66 -2.70 -9.01
N PHE A 114 -6.56 -3.14 -9.63
CA PHE A 114 -6.56 -3.53 -11.03
C PHE A 114 -7.38 -4.81 -11.27
N GLY A 115 -7.22 -5.81 -10.41
CA GLY A 115 -7.95 -7.07 -10.49
C GLY A 115 -9.45 -6.90 -10.31
N SER A 116 -9.87 -6.15 -9.28
CA SER A 116 -11.28 -5.87 -9.01
C SER A 116 -11.90 -5.01 -10.09
N GLY A 117 -11.21 -3.97 -10.56
CA GLY A 117 -11.68 -3.14 -11.67
C GLY A 117 -11.86 -3.94 -12.94
N ASN A 118 -10.90 -4.81 -13.28
CA ASN A 118 -10.96 -5.67 -14.46
C ASN A 118 -12.08 -6.73 -14.36
N ALA A 119 -12.18 -7.42 -13.23
CA ALA A 119 -13.16 -8.49 -13.05
C ALA A 119 -14.60 -7.98 -12.97
N SER A 120 -14.83 -6.83 -12.36
CA SER A 120 -16.15 -6.26 -12.19
C SER A 120 -16.58 -5.35 -13.34
N GLY A 121 -15.64 -4.90 -14.20
CA GLY A 121 -15.86 -3.85 -15.20
C GLY A 121 -16.20 -2.49 -14.58
N LEU A 122 -15.96 -2.33 -13.28
CA LEU A 122 -16.25 -1.08 -12.56
C LEU A 122 -15.01 -0.16 -12.57
N PRO A 123 -15.22 1.16 -12.61
CA PRO A 123 -14.15 2.14 -12.67
C PRO A 123 -13.53 2.37 -11.28
N VAL A 124 -12.81 1.36 -10.75
CA VAL A 124 -11.92 1.55 -9.61
C VAL A 124 -10.68 2.27 -10.12
N THR A 125 -10.37 3.44 -9.56
CA THR A 125 -9.29 4.29 -10.05
C THR A 125 -8.32 4.61 -8.93
N MET A 126 -7.06 4.22 -9.09
CA MET A 126 -5.97 4.63 -8.21
C MET A 126 -5.65 6.11 -8.47
N ILE A 127 -5.66 6.91 -7.40
CA ILE A 127 -5.48 8.36 -7.43
C ILE A 127 -4.15 8.83 -6.83
N SER A 128 -3.46 7.96 -6.11
CA SER A 128 -2.12 8.22 -5.55
C SER A 128 -1.48 6.89 -5.17
N LEU A 129 -0.18 6.79 -5.36
CA LEU A 129 0.60 5.67 -4.86
C LEU A 129 1.03 5.94 -3.41
N HIS A 130 1.08 4.90 -2.59
CA HIS A 130 1.53 4.96 -1.21
C HIS A 130 2.92 4.37 -1.04
N ARG A 131 3.14 3.15 -1.56
CA ARG A 131 4.44 2.48 -1.60
C ARG A 131 4.85 2.21 -3.04
N ASP A 132 6.03 2.72 -3.41
CA ASP A 132 6.61 2.51 -4.73
C ASP A 132 7.81 1.54 -4.73
N LYS A 133 8.16 1.01 -3.54
CA LYS A 133 9.21 0.02 -3.33
C LYS A 133 8.81 -1.01 -2.30
N GLU A 134 9.46 -2.17 -2.37
CA GLU A 134 9.33 -3.23 -1.38
C GLU A 134 10.68 -3.84 -1.04
N TRP A 135 10.83 -4.28 0.21
CA TRP A 135 11.99 -5.04 0.63
C TRP A 135 11.85 -6.52 0.24
N TRP A 136 12.78 -7.01 -0.56
CA TRP A 136 12.95 -8.42 -0.81
C TRP A 136 13.96 -8.98 0.17
N ILE A 137 13.49 -9.70 1.18
CA ILE A 137 14.34 -10.19 2.26
C ILE A 137 14.14 -11.69 2.43
N MET A 138 15.23 -12.46 2.33
CA MET A 138 15.31 -13.85 2.73
C MET A 138 15.91 -13.92 4.13
N GLY A 139 15.07 -14.09 5.16
CA GLY A 139 15.50 -14.47 6.49
C GLY A 139 15.78 -15.96 6.56
N THR A 140 16.78 -16.38 7.34
CA THR A 140 17.13 -17.79 7.52
C THR A 140 17.24 -18.16 8.99
N ARG A 141 17.05 -19.44 9.30
CA ARG A 141 17.29 -19.98 10.64
C ARG A 141 18.76 -20.09 10.98
N LYS A 142 19.06 -20.34 12.25
CA LYS A 142 20.41 -20.70 12.72
C LYS A 142 21.00 -21.86 11.91
N GLY A 143 22.28 -21.69 11.54
CA GLY A 143 23.03 -22.71 10.79
C GLY A 143 22.98 -22.55 9.26
N ILE A 144 22.12 -21.70 8.72
CA ILE A 144 22.11 -21.34 7.29
C ILE A 144 22.88 -20.04 7.13
N ASN A 145 24.05 -20.10 6.47
CA ASN A 145 24.99 -18.99 6.37
C ASN A 145 25.29 -18.58 4.93
N SER A 146 24.99 -19.44 3.97
CA SER A 146 25.22 -19.24 2.54
C SER A 146 24.02 -19.76 1.74
N PRO A 147 23.88 -19.40 0.45
CA PRO A 147 22.88 -19.99 -0.43
C PRO A 147 23.01 -21.52 -0.54
N GLU A 148 24.22 -22.06 -0.49
CA GLU A 148 24.49 -23.51 -0.54
C GLU A 148 23.86 -24.24 0.64
N ASP A 149 23.82 -23.63 1.82
CA ASP A 149 23.23 -24.23 3.03
C ASP A 149 21.70 -24.33 2.92
N LEU A 150 21.06 -23.57 2.00
CA LEU A 150 19.63 -23.67 1.72
C LEU A 150 19.27 -24.87 0.82
N LYS A 151 20.23 -25.54 0.16
CA LYS A 151 19.92 -26.66 -0.73
C LYS A 151 19.26 -27.81 0.02
N GLY A 152 18.12 -28.28 -0.51
CA GLY A 152 17.26 -29.26 0.14
C GLY A 152 16.38 -28.69 1.27
N GLY A 153 16.50 -27.39 1.55
CA GLY A 153 15.79 -26.72 2.63
C GLY A 153 14.39 -26.24 2.23
N LYS A 154 13.59 -25.94 3.28
CA LYS A 154 12.22 -25.48 3.15
C LYS A 154 12.15 -23.95 3.21
N ILE A 155 11.61 -23.33 2.16
CA ILE A 155 11.43 -21.89 2.05
C ILE A 155 9.92 -21.56 2.00
N SER A 156 9.52 -20.47 2.68
CA SER A 156 8.16 -19.97 2.60
C SER A 156 8.06 -18.48 2.30
N GLY A 157 7.20 -18.13 1.34
CA GLY A 157 6.71 -16.77 1.14
C GLY A 157 5.31 -16.54 1.68
N GLY A 158 4.68 -17.60 2.24
CA GLY A 158 3.27 -17.60 2.65
C GLY A 158 2.48 -18.62 1.84
N GLY A 159 1.41 -18.21 1.13
CA GLY A 159 0.69 -19.10 0.20
C GLY A 159 1.50 -19.39 -1.05
N LEU A 160 1.46 -20.63 -1.57
CA LEU A 160 2.29 -21.05 -2.70
C LEU A 160 2.07 -20.25 -3.99
N GLY A 161 0.84 -19.79 -4.26
CA GLY A 161 0.50 -18.92 -5.39
C GLY A 161 0.63 -17.42 -5.12
N GLY A 162 1.03 -17.03 -3.91
CA GLY A 162 1.10 -15.63 -3.50
C GLY A 162 2.33 -14.91 -4.02
N ARG A 163 2.23 -13.56 -4.08
CA ARG A 163 3.32 -12.69 -4.52
C ARG A 163 4.62 -12.93 -3.74
N ASN A 164 4.56 -13.02 -2.40
CA ASN A 164 5.77 -13.21 -1.60
C ASN A 164 6.48 -14.54 -1.91
N THR A 165 5.75 -15.60 -2.29
CA THR A 165 6.38 -16.86 -2.75
C THR A 165 7.05 -16.66 -4.09
N TRP A 166 6.43 -15.92 -5.02
CA TRP A 166 7.07 -15.55 -6.28
C TRP A 166 8.35 -14.73 -6.02
N VAL A 167 8.30 -13.71 -5.14
CA VAL A 167 9.48 -12.93 -4.72
C VAL A 167 10.58 -13.84 -4.19
N MET A 168 10.27 -14.79 -3.31
CA MET A 168 11.28 -15.71 -2.78
C MET A 168 11.88 -16.62 -3.85
N LYS A 169 11.12 -17.00 -4.87
CA LYS A 169 11.67 -17.71 -6.05
C LYS A 169 12.64 -16.83 -6.85
N GLN A 170 12.35 -15.52 -7.01
CA GLN A 170 13.29 -14.60 -7.66
C GLN A 170 14.54 -14.38 -6.79
N VAL A 171 14.37 -14.24 -5.48
CA VAL A 171 15.50 -14.14 -4.53
C VAL A 171 16.38 -15.39 -4.60
N ALA A 172 15.82 -16.58 -4.60
CA ALA A 172 16.57 -17.84 -4.77
C ALA A 172 17.39 -17.81 -6.06
N LYS A 173 16.81 -17.38 -7.20
CA LYS A 173 17.54 -17.25 -8.48
C LYS A 173 18.67 -16.22 -8.38
N LYS A 174 18.44 -15.05 -7.75
CA LYS A 174 19.47 -14.02 -7.54
C LYS A 174 20.64 -14.54 -6.68
N MET A 175 20.37 -15.46 -5.77
CA MET A 175 21.39 -16.14 -4.95
C MET A 175 22.07 -17.33 -5.66
N GLY A 176 21.72 -17.61 -6.92
CA GLY A 176 22.31 -18.71 -7.71
C GLY A 176 21.68 -20.07 -7.47
N LEU A 177 20.52 -20.14 -6.81
CA LEU A 177 19.75 -21.38 -6.61
C LEU A 177 18.69 -21.57 -7.70
N ASP A 178 18.43 -22.83 -8.10
CA ASP A 178 17.28 -23.20 -8.89
C ASP A 178 16.07 -23.38 -7.95
N PRO A 179 15.06 -22.47 -7.97
CA PRO A 179 13.93 -22.52 -7.03
C PRO A 179 13.03 -23.74 -7.17
N ASP A 180 13.15 -24.48 -8.28
CA ASP A 180 12.32 -25.64 -8.55
C ASP A 180 13.08 -26.97 -8.33
N LYS A 181 14.39 -26.92 -8.04
CA LYS A 181 15.24 -28.12 -7.81
C LYS A 181 16.04 -28.07 -6.51
N ASP A 182 16.60 -26.90 -6.18
CA ASP A 182 17.54 -26.78 -5.06
C ASP A 182 16.83 -26.60 -3.72
N VAL A 183 15.55 -26.15 -3.70
CA VAL A 183 14.80 -25.84 -2.49
C VAL A 183 13.34 -26.31 -2.58
N GLU A 184 12.70 -26.53 -1.45
CA GLU A 184 11.28 -26.87 -1.36
C GLU A 184 10.48 -25.64 -0.91
N PHE A 185 9.53 -25.16 -1.75
CA PHE A 185 8.59 -24.12 -1.34
C PHE A 185 7.39 -24.74 -0.61
N VAL A 186 7.20 -24.32 0.65
CA VAL A 186 6.11 -24.81 1.50
C VAL A 186 5.20 -23.65 1.92
N PRO A 187 3.86 -23.90 2.07
CA PRO A 187 2.97 -22.87 2.56
C PRO A 187 3.18 -22.61 4.06
N ALA A 188 3.05 -21.33 4.48
CA ALA A 188 2.99 -20.94 5.89
C ALA A 188 1.91 -19.89 6.10
N SER A 189 0.90 -20.26 6.89
CA SER A 189 -0.19 -19.35 7.27
C SER A 189 0.21 -18.46 8.48
N GLY A 190 -0.55 -17.40 8.75
CA GLY A 190 -0.34 -16.53 9.92
C GLY A 190 0.60 -15.36 9.70
N GLY A 191 0.87 -15.03 8.42
CA GLY A 191 1.63 -13.82 8.07
C GLY A 191 3.14 -13.94 8.29
N SER A 192 3.81 -12.79 8.26
CA SER A 192 5.28 -12.74 8.35
C SER A 192 5.81 -13.04 9.75
N ASP A 193 5.04 -12.74 10.81
CA ASP A 193 5.44 -13.03 12.20
C ASP A 193 5.43 -14.54 12.45
N ALA A 194 4.46 -15.26 11.88
CA ALA A 194 4.44 -16.73 11.93
C ALA A 194 5.62 -17.34 11.16
N ARG A 195 6.02 -16.76 10.03
CA ARG A 195 7.21 -17.20 9.29
C ARG A 195 8.50 -16.95 10.07
N MET A 196 8.62 -15.79 10.74
CA MET A 196 9.74 -15.53 11.67
C MET A 196 9.79 -16.58 12.78
N ALA A 197 8.66 -16.88 13.42
CA ALA A 197 8.60 -17.92 14.46
C ALA A 197 9.00 -19.30 13.90
N ALA A 198 8.62 -19.63 12.67
CA ALA A 198 8.99 -20.88 12.00
C ALA A 198 10.50 -20.98 11.69
N LEU A 199 11.14 -19.86 11.37
CA LEU A 199 12.62 -19.79 11.26
C LEU A 199 13.28 -20.04 12.63
N ILE A 200 12.80 -19.37 13.67
CA ILE A 200 13.37 -19.47 15.04
C ILE A 200 13.26 -20.90 15.57
N ASN A 201 12.14 -21.57 15.35
CA ASN A 201 11.94 -22.95 15.81
C ASN A 201 12.51 -24.02 14.85
N GLY A 202 13.08 -23.62 13.69
CA GLY A 202 13.72 -24.53 12.73
C GLY A 202 12.75 -25.30 11.81
N THR A 203 11.48 -24.92 11.74
CA THR A 203 10.48 -25.55 10.84
C THR A 203 10.69 -25.09 9.40
N LEU A 204 11.22 -23.87 9.21
CA LEU A 204 11.64 -23.32 7.92
C LEU A 204 13.14 -23.07 7.92
N ASP A 205 13.79 -23.27 6.78
CA ASP A 205 15.19 -22.93 6.54
C ASP A 205 15.35 -21.49 6.05
N GLY A 206 14.41 -21.04 5.21
CA GLY A 206 14.32 -19.68 4.69
C GLY A 206 12.90 -19.16 4.65
N ALA A 207 12.72 -17.84 4.76
CA ALA A 207 11.40 -17.23 4.62
C ALA A 207 11.46 -15.77 4.17
N SER A 208 10.38 -15.33 3.49
CA SER A 208 10.10 -13.91 3.28
C SER A 208 9.76 -13.26 4.62
N VAL A 209 10.58 -12.29 5.00
CA VAL A 209 10.44 -11.52 6.24
C VAL A 209 10.57 -10.02 5.95
N PHE A 210 10.38 -9.19 6.97
CA PHE A 210 10.48 -7.73 6.87
C PHE A 210 11.58 -7.21 7.78
N PRO A 211 12.07 -5.97 7.59
CA PRO A 211 13.14 -5.37 8.39
C PRO A 211 12.91 -5.46 9.91
N ARG A 212 11.66 -5.34 10.38
CA ARG A 212 11.31 -5.44 11.81
C ARG A 212 11.60 -6.80 12.44
N HIS A 213 11.76 -7.85 11.63
CA HIS A 213 12.05 -9.21 12.13
C HIS A 213 13.53 -9.45 12.37
N ARG A 214 14.42 -8.53 11.91
CA ARG A 214 15.87 -8.70 11.97
C ARG A 214 16.37 -9.04 13.37
N ALA A 215 16.01 -8.21 14.35
CA ALA A 215 16.48 -8.39 15.72
C ALA A 215 16.14 -9.78 16.28
N GLY A 216 14.89 -10.24 16.13
CA GLY A 216 14.46 -11.55 16.63
C GLY A 216 15.11 -12.73 15.89
N ILE A 217 15.35 -12.59 14.59
CA ILE A 217 16.01 -13.64 13.80
C ILE A 217 17.51 -13.72 14.18
N GLU A 218 18.20 -12.59 14.30
CA GLU A 218 19.62 -12.54 14.65
C GLU A 218 19.88 -12.98 16.10
N GLU A 219 19.03 -12.62 17.05
CA GLU A 219 19.07 -13.10 18.44
C GLU A 219 18.92 -14.62 18.52
N ALA A 220 18.10 -15.21 17.66
CA ALA A 220 17.96 -16.66 17.54
C ALA A 220 19.13 -17.33 16.79
N GLY A 221 20.12 -16.57 16.32
CA GLY A 221 21.29 -17.05 15.58
C GLY A 221 21.06 -17.26 14.09
N GLY A 222 19.92 -16.82 13.55
CA GLY A 222 19.65 -16.71 12.12
C GLY A 222 20.24 -15.44 11.51
N LYS A 223 19.89 -15.13 10.27
CA LYS A 223 20.36 -13.91 9.58
C LYS A 223 19.44 -13.52 8.41
N PHE A 224 19.63 -12.32 7.89
CA PHE A 224 19.16 -11.94 6.57
C PHE A 224 20.21 -12.35 5.55
N LEU A 225 19.92 -13.40 4.78
CA LEU A 225 20.84 -13.94 3.79
C LEU A 225 20.80 -13.15 2.48
N PHE A 226 19.65 -12.57 2.17
CA PHE A 226 19.44 -11.68 1.03
C PHE A 226 18.60 -10.49 1.47
N GLU A 227 18.93 -9.30 0.98
CA GLU A 227 18.21 -8.07 1.23
C GLU A 227 18.39 -7.10 0.06
N GLU A 228 17.29 -6.67 -0.52
CA GLU A 228 17.27 -5.69 -1.62
C GLU A 228 16.00 -4.87 -1.57
N LEU A 229 16.11 -3.55 -1.70
CA LEU A 229 14.98 -2.66 -1.91
C LEU A 229 14.67 -2.57 -3.40
N THR A 230 13.52 -3.10 -3.80
CA THR A 230 13.13 -3.23 -5.21
C THR A 230 11.99 -2.28 -5.53
N VAL A 231 12.02 -1.69 -6.73
CA VAL A 231 10.91 -0.88 -7.25
C VAL A 231 9.68 -1.76 -7.42
N ALA A 232 8.61 -1.39 -6.76
CA ALA A 232 7.33 -2.10 -6.81
C ALA A 232 6.19 -1.13 -6.45
N PRO A 233 5.41 -0.64 -7.42
CA PRO A 233 4.23 0.18 -7.16
C PRO A 233 3.11 -0.64 -6.49
N GLN A 234 3.32 -0.97 -5.22
CA GLN A 234 2.61 -2.05 -4.52
C GLN A 234 1.29 -1.60 -3.89
N GLU A 235 1.30 -0.47 -3.18
CA GLU A 235 0.15 0.00 -2.42
C GLU A 235 -0.21 1.42 -2.84
N GLY A 236 -1.50 1.74 -2.85
CA GLY A 236 -1.99 3.05 -3.24
C GLY A 236 -3.33 3.40 -2.61
N PHE A 237 -3.88 4.50 -3.06
CA PHE A 237 -5.21 4.96 -2.70
C PHE A 237 -6.09 4.98 -3.94
N ALA A 238 -7.31 4.46 -3.81
CA ALA A 238 -8.26 4.38 -4.90
C ALA A 238 -9.65 4.91 -4.50
N ALA A 239 -10.39 5.36 -5.51
CA ALA A 239 -11.77 5.75 -5.41
C ALA A 239 -12.56 5.21 -6.62
N MET A 240 -13.90 5.23 -6.52
CA MET A 240 -14.76 4.88 -7.66
C MET A 240 -14.86 6.05 -8.64
N GLY A 241 -14.81 5.77 -9.95
CA GLY A 241 -14.89 6.80 -10.98
C GLY A 241 -16.11 7.72 -10.84
N GLY A 242 -17.28 7.15 -10.54
CA GLY A 242 -18.49 7.95 -10.32
C GLY A 242 -18.45 8.82 -9.06
N TRP A 243 -17.65 8.45 -8.05
CA TRP A 243 -17.37 9.30 -6.91
C TRP A 243 -16.42 10.42 -7.27
N LEU A 244 -15.35 10.11 -8.04
CA LEU A 244 -14.37 11.10 -8.51
C LEU A 244 -15.01 12.17 -9.39
N GLU A 245 -15.96 11.81 -10.28
CA GLU A 245 -16.69 12.77 -11.11
C GLU A 245 -17.48 13.80 -10.29
N LYS A 246 -17.98 13.40 -9.14
CA LYS A 246 -18.80 14.26 -8.25
C LYS A 246 -17.97 15.02 -7.21
N ASN A 247 -16.82 14.49 -6.84
CA ASN A 247 -16.01 14.94 -5.71
C ASN A 247 -14.54 15.18 -6.12
N GLU A 248 -14.33 15.63 -7.35
CA GLU A 248 -13.00 15.85 -7.92
C GLU A 248 -12.14 16.78 -7.05
N ASP A 249 -12.74 17.89 -6.58
CA ASP A 249 -12.05 18.84 -5.69
C ASP A 249 -11.64 18.19 -4.35
N THR A 250 -12.49 17.29 -3.81
CA THR A 250 -12.14 16.55 -2.59
C THR A 250 -10.99 15.58 -2.83
N ALA A 251 -10.94 14.90 -4.00
CA ALA A 251 -9.83 14.02 -4.35
C ALA A 251 -8.51 14.80 -4.48
N TYR A 252 -8.50 15.94 -5.15
CA TYR A 252 -7.32 16.83 -5.23
C TYR A 252 -6.87 17.30 -3.85
N ALA A 253 -7.82 17.81 -3.05
CA ALA A 253 -7.56 18.32 -1.71
C ALA A 253 -6.96 17.25 -0.80
N TRP A 254 -7.53 16.04 -0.83
CA TRP A 254 -7.07 14.91 -0.04
C TRP A 254 -5.66 14.45 -0.44
N VAL A 255 -5.41 14.25 -1.74
CA VAL A 255 -4.08 13.84 -2.25
C VAL A 255 -3.01 14.88 -1.88
N LYS A 256 -3.31 16.17 -2.02
CA LYS A 256 -2.39 17.25 -1.62
C LYS A 256 -2.07 17.22 -0.11
N ALA A 257 -3.09 17.02 0.75
CA ALA A 257 -2.89 16.95 2.19
C ALA A 257 -2.08 15.72 2.61
N ASP A 258 -2.32 14.57 1.98
CA ASP A 258 -1.58 13.33 2.21
C ASP A 258 -0.11 13.47 1.78
N ILE A 259 0.17 14.00 0.60
CA ILE A 259 1.55 14.25 0.13
C ILE A 259 2.26 15.26 1.04
N LYS A 260 1.59 16.34 1.46
CA LYS A 260 2.14 17.30 2.42
C LYS A 260 2.55 16.63 3.73
N ALA A 261 1.75 15.69 4.23
CA ALA A 261 2.08 14.92 5.43
C ALA A 261 3.27 13.98 5.23
N ARG A 262 3.41 13.39 4.04
CA ARG A 262 4.58 12.57 3.70
C ARG A 262 5.85 13.41 3.66
N LEU A 263 5.84 14.57 3.02
CA LEU A 263 6.99 15.49 3.01
C LEU A 263 7.42 15.88 4.43
N TRP A 264 6.45 16.15 5.31
CA TRP A 264 6.73 16.41 6.72
C TRP A 264 7.32 15.17 7.41
N LEU A 265 6.80 13.98 7.14
CA LEU A 265 7.28 12.70 7.69
C LEU A 265 8.71 12.39 7.22
N PHE A 266 9.08 12.72 5.99
CA PHE A 266 10.42 12.47 5.44
C PHE A 266 11.50 13.39 6.01
N ASP A 267 11.14 14.47 6.73
CA ASP A 267 12.10 15.26 7.48
C ASP A 267 12.49 14.52 8.78
N PRO A 268 13.76 14.10 8.95
CA PRO A 268 14.20 13.38 10.14
C PRO A 268 13.98 14.12 11.46
N ALA A 269 13.89 15.46 11.42
CA ALA A 269 13.61 16.28 12.61
C ALA A 269 12.21 15.99 13.20
N ASN A 270 11.30 15.44 12.41
CA ASN A 270 9.91 15.15 12.80
C ASN A 270 9.71 13.73 13.33
N LYS A 271 10.75 12.89 13.32
CA LYS A 271 10.69 11.47 13.69
C LYS A 271 9.97 11.23 15.03
N ASP A 272 10.44 11.87 16.10
CA ASP A 272 9.92 11.64 17.44
C ASP A 272 8.46 12.09 17.58
N GLN A 273 8.13 13.20 16.90
CA GLN A 273 6.76 13.71 16.85
C GLN A 273 5.85 12.76 16.05
N ALA A 274 6.32 12.19 14.95
CA ALA A 274 5.58 11.23 14.15
C ALA A 274 5.22 9.99 14.99
N TYR A 275 6.18 9.38 15.67
CA TYR A 275 5.92 8.26 16.58
C TYR A 275 5.00 8.62 17.73
N LYS A 276 5.19 9.81 18.32
CA LYS A 276 4.28 10.29 19.37
C LYS A 276 2.84 10.38 18.89
N ILE A 277 2.61 10.95 17.71
CA ILE A 277 1.27 11.06 17.13
C ILE A 277 0.65 9.67 16.92
N MET A 278 1.40 8.71 16.41
CA MET A 278 0.87 7.36 16.20
C MET A 278 0.53 6.67 17.53
N ARG A 279 1.35 6.83 18.56
CA ARG A 279 1.02 6.34 19.92
C ARG A 279 -0.23 7.02 20.49
N ASP A 280 -0.43 8.31 20.22
CA ASP A 280 -1.65 9.03 20.61
C ASP A 280 -2.91 8.50 19.90
N TYR A 281 -2.76 7.89 18.70
CA TYR A 281 -3.81 7.12 18.01
C TYR A 281 -4.02 5.71 18.59
N GLY A 282 -3.19 5.26 19.53
CA GLY A 282 -3.31 3.96 20.21
C GLY A 282 -2.50 2.84 19.58
N TYR A 283 -1.56 3.16 18.67
CA TYR A 283 -0.64 2.15 18.14
C TYR A 283 0.41 1.78 19.19
N ASP A 284 0.57 0.47 19.41
CA ASP A 284 1.68 -0.05 20.19
C ASP A 284 2.94 -0.11 19.31
N ILE A 285 3.89 0.78 19.61
CA ILE A 285 5.13 0.92 18.84
C ILE A 285 6.30 0.72 19.81
N PRO A 286 6.91 -0.48 19.79
CA PRO A 286 8.08 -0.76 20.59
C PRO A 286 9.24 0.21 20.28
N PRO A 287 10.06 0.58 21.28
CA PRO A 287 11.17 1.52 21.08
C PRO A 287 12.17 1.08 20.00
N GLU A 288 12.39 -0.23 19.86
CA GLU A 288 13.28 -0.80 18.85
C GLU A 288 12.80 -0.52 17.41
N PHE A 289 11.50 -0.31 17.19
CA PHE A 289 10.97 0.03 15.88
C PHE A 289 11.33 1.47 15.46
N GLU A 290 11.66 2.33 16.40
CA GLU A 290 12.14 3.69 16.07
C GLU A 290 13.48 3.68 15.34
N ALA A 291 14.28 2.62 15.49
CA ALA A 291 15.50 2.43 14.71
C ALA A 291 15.21 2.13 13.22
N LEU A 292 14.00 1.66 12.91
CA LEU A 292 13.58 1.28 11.56
C LEU A 292 12.97 2.45 10.78
N TYR A 293 12.90 3.66 11.34
CA TYR A 293 12.24 4.82 10.74
C TYR A 293 12.62 5.02 9.26
N LYS A 294 13.92 5.13 8.98
CA LYS A 294 14.39 5.31 7.61
C LYS A 294 14.07 4.11 6.72
N VAL A 295 14.27 2.91 7.23
CA VAL A 295 14.03 1.65 6.50
C VAL A 295 12.56 1.50 6.11
N GLU A 296 11.64 1.90 6.99
CA GLU A 296 10.21 1.93 6.69
C GLU A 296 9.88 3.00 5.65
N LEU A 297 10.46 4.21 5.79
CA LEU A 297 10.23 5.29 4.84
C LEU A 297 10.79 5.01 3.44
N ASP A 298 11.88 4.24 3.33
CA ASP A 298 12.51 3.90 2.05
C ASP A 298 11.53 3.15 1.09
N GLN A 299 10.45 2.58 1.61
CA GLN A 299 9.40 1.92 0.83
C GLN A 299 8.32 2.87 0.31
N PHE A 300 8.16 4.03 0.96
CA PHE A 300 7.07 4.96 0.64
C PHE A 300 7.39 5.81 -0.58
N SER A 301 6.36 6.08 -1.37
CA SER A 301 6.37 7.16 -2.33
C SER A 301 6.28 8.51 -1.60
N PRO A 302 7.30 9.36 -1.63
CA PRO A 302 7.28 10.62 -0.88
C PRO A 302 6.30 11.64 -1.44
N ASP A 303 5.94 11.50 -2.71
CA ASP A 303 5.20 12.48 -3.50
C ASP A 303 3.94 11.92 -4.17
N GLY A 304 3.53 10.70 -3.79
CA GLY A 304 2.34 10.03 -4.32
C GLY A 304 2.50 9.42 -5.71
N GLY A 305 3.64 9.63 -6.37
CA GLY A 305 3.95 9.09 -7.69
C GLY A 305 4.69 7.76 -7.64
N PHE A 306 4.94 7.18 -8.80
CA PHE A 306 5.79 6.00 -9.00
C PHE A 306 6.94 6.34 -9.95
N GLU A 307 7.93 5.47 -10.05
CA GLU A 307 9.20 5.78 -10.73
C GLU A 307 9.00 6.07 -12.21
N SER A 308 8.35 5.17 -12.94
CA SER A 308 8.05 5.34 -14.37
C SER A 308 6.92 4.42 -14.83
N ALA A 309 6.40 4.67 -16.03
CA ALA A 309 5.42 3.80 -16.66
C ALA A 309 5.98 2.38 -16.90
N GLU A 310 7.26 2.27 -17.24
CA GLU A 310 7.95 0.99 -17.44
C GLU A 310 8.05 0.19 -16.12
N ALA A 311 8.25 0.87 -14.99
CA ALA A 311 8.26 0.22 -13.68
C ALA A 311 6.88 -0.36 -13.33
N MET A 312 5.81 0.33 -13.67
CA MET A 312 4.45 -0.18 -13.51
C MET A 312 4.16 -1.33 -14.50
N ASP A 313 4.60 -1.21 -15.76
CA ASP A 313 4.47 -2.27 -16.76
C ASP A 313 5.16 -3.55 -16.28
N GLN A 314 6.39 -3.45 -15.74
CA GLN A 314 7.11 -4.60 -15.18
C GLN A 314 6.40 -5.19 -13.96
N PHE A 315 5.91 -4.36 -13.04
CA PHE A 315 5.18 -4.80 -11.87
C PHE A 315 3.90 -5.58 -12.21
N VAL A 316 3.12 -5.10 -13.20
CA VAL A 316 1.93 -5.78 -13.70
C VAL A 316 2.29 -7.08 -14.41
N ALA A 317 3.38 -7.11 -15.19
CA ALA A 317 3.87 -8.33 -15.82
C ALA A 317 4.25 -9.39 -14.78
N ASP A 318 4.94 -9.01 -13.70
CA ASP A 318 5.31 -9.89 -12.60
C ASP A 318 4.08 -10.48 -11.89
N LEU A 319 3.06 -9.67 -11.64
CA LEU A 319 1.79 -10.11 -11.07
C LEU A 319 1.02 -11.06 -12.00
N SER A 320 1.14 -10.85 -13.31
CA SER A 320 0.52 -11.74 -14.29
C SER A 320 1.16 -13.15 -14.33
N VAL A 321 2.46 -13.24 -14.02
CA VAL A 321 3.15 -14.54 -13.88
C VAL A 321 2.61 -15.32 -12.69
N THR A 322 2.20 -14.67 -11.62
CA THR A 322 1.59 -15.31 -10.44
C THR A 322 0.12 -15.70 -10.67
N GLY A 323 -0.50 -15.20 -11.74
CA GLY A 323 -1.92 -15.34 -12.00
C GLY A 323 -2.79 -14.37 -11.20
N ALA A 324 -2.19 -13.41 -10.50
CA ALA A 324 -2.92 -12.37 -9.74
C ALA A 324 -3.62 -11.37 -10.67
N LEU A 325 -3.04 -11.14 -11.86
CA LEU A 325 -3.63 -10.27 -12.89
C LEU A 325 -3.67 -10.97 -14.25
N PRO A 326 -4.61 -10.60 -15.14
CA PRO A 326 -4.60 -11.02 -16.54
C PRO A 326 -3.32 -10.58 -17.26
N LYS A 327 -2.85 -11.38 -18.22
CA LYS A 327 -1.62 -11.08 -18.98
C LYS A 327 -1.73 -9.86 -19.90
N ASP A 328 -2.94 -9.53 -20.31
CA ASP A 328 -3.27 -8.44 -21.24
C ASP A 328 -3.90 -7.23 -20.50
N LEU A 329 -3.74 -7.16 -19.19
CA LEU A 329 -4.28 -6.04 -18.41
C LEU A 329 -3.58 -4.73 -18.78
N ASP A 330 -4.37 -3.76 -19.22
CA ASP A 330 -3.94 -2.38 -19.41
C ASP A 330 -4.20 -1.60 -18.10
N TRP A 331 -3.18 -1.47 -17.27
CA TRP A 331 -3.27 -0.82 -15.96
C TRP A 331 -3.61 0.68 -16.05
N ARG A 332 -3.31 1.32 -17.19
CA ARG A 332 -3.58 2.75 -17.42
C ARG A 332 -5.07 3.09 -17.31
N LYS A 333 -5.94 2.11 -17.49
CA LYS A 333 -7.39 2.25 -17.29
C LYS A 333 -7.82 2.41 -15.82
N TYR A 334 -6.93 2.04 -14.89
CA TYR A 334 -7.19 1.98 -13.45
C TYR A 334 -6.35 2.99 -12.65
N VAL A 335 -5.66 3.90 -13.33
CA VAL A 335 -4.81 4.92 -12.71
C VAL A 335 -5.13 6.29 -13.29
N ASP A 336 -5.32 7.29 -12.44
CA ASP A 336 -5.45 8.68 -12.87
C ASP A 336 -4.46 9.56 -12.10
N MET A 337 -3.33 9.86 -12.75
CA MET A 337 -2.23 10.63 -12.15
C MET A 337 -2.51 12.12 -12.07
N LYS A 338 -3.60 12.64 -12.64
CA LYS A 338 -3.89 14.08 -12.60
C LYS A 338 -3.93 14.63 -11.17
N TYR A 339 -4.44 13.85 -10.20
CA TYR A 339 -4.51 14.23 -8.79
C TYR A 339 -3.12 14.40 -8.17
N VAL A 340 -2.22 13.45 -8.44
CA VAL A 340 -0.83 13.49 -7.97
C VAL A 340 -0.07 14.62 -8.63
N TRP A 341 -0.14 14.74 -9.96
CA TRP A 341 0.58 15.79 -10.69
C TRP A 341 0.16 17.19 -10.26
N ALA A 342 -1.14 17.39 -10.05
CA ALA A 342 -1.65 18.67 -9.55
C ALA A 342 -1.18 18.97 -8.11
N ALA A 343 -1.16 17.96 -7.24
CA ALA A 343 -0.64 18.11 -5.88
C ALA A 343 0.88 18.37 -5.87
N GLN A 344 1.63 17.66 -6.71
CA GLN A 344 3.07 17.89 -6.88
C GLN A 344 3.35 19.31 -7.34
N GLU A 345 2.64 19.81 -8.36
CA GLU A 345 2.76 21.19 -8.84
C GLU A 345 2.46 22.20 -7.72
N ALA A 346 1.34 22.04 -7.01
CA ALA A 346 0.95 22.92 -5.91
C ALA A 346 1.94 22.92 -4.72
N LEU A 347 2.72 21.84 -4.57
CA LEU A 347 3.73 21.71 -3.52
C LEU A 347 5.15 21.98 -4.02
N GLY A 348 5.32 22.41 -5.27
CA GLY A 348 6.62 22.73 -5.87
C GLY A 348 7.49 21.52 -6.14
N LEU A 349 6.88 20.34 -6.32
CA LEU A 349 7.56 19.08 -6.61
C LEU A 349 7.62 18.81 -8.12
N PRO A 350 8.62 18.06 -8.60
CA PRO A 350 8.64 17.59 -9.98
C PRO A 350 7.53 16.55 -10.21
N LYS A 351 7.00 16.48 -11.43
CA LYS A 351 6.08 15.41 -11.83
C LYS A 351 6.75 14.04 -11.79
N ARG A 352 6.12 13.10 -11.07
CA ARG A 352 6.54 11.70 -11.01
C ARG A 352 5.31 10.76 -11.02
N PRO A 353 5.19 9.85 -12.01
CA PRO A 353 6.05 9.76 -13.20
C PRO A 353 5.89 10.99 -14.11
N ALA A 354 6.87 11.22 -14.97
CA ALA A 354 6.83 12.36 -15.90
C ALA A 354 5.68 12.21 -16.93
N SER A 355 5.33 10.96 -17.25
CA SER A 355 4.21 10.57 -18.14
C SER A 355 3.75 9.13 -17.84
N ILE A 356 2.57 8.73 -18.32
CA ILE A 356 2.02 7.38 -18.28
C ILE A 356 1.53 6.90 -19.64
#